data_95025a60295670a87947091c1c91d5bf
#
_entry.id   95025a60295670a87947091c1c91d5bf
#
_cell.length_a   1.000
_cell.length_b   1.000
_cell.length_c   1.000
_cell.angle_alpha   90.00
_cell.angle_beta   90.00
_cell.angle_gamma   90.00
#
_symmetry.space_group_name_H-M   'P 1'
#
loop_
_entity.id
_entity.type
_entity.pdbx_description
1 polymer ?
#
loop_
_entity_poly.entity_id
_entity_poly.type
_entity_poly.pdbx_seq_one_letter_code
_entity_poly.pdbx_strand_id
1 'polypeptide(L)'
;MHSGRVKLAHPRTGVMFDSPVPPGSGWPGDPATSRTAVAETPAHVASMAAAVRTVEELDAEVSVCRACPRLVEWREEVAVVKRKSFADQPYWGRPIPGWGAARPRVVIVGLAPAAHGGNRTGRVFTGDRSGDFLFAALHRAGLASQATCVDAADGLVLNNTRVAAAVRCAPPGNAPTPAERATCAPWLDAEWRLIGSEVRVIVALGAFAWRAALQMIRSAGGTVATPAPQFGHGATATLGGVTLIGCYHPSQQNTFTGKLTPQMLDDIFLQARERARVGTR
;
A
#
# COMPACT_ATOMS: atom_id res chain seq x y z
N MET A 1 29.77 -19.37 -7.24
CA MET A 1 30.06 -18.37 -8.28
C MET A 1 29.10 -17.21 -8.07
N HIS A 2 29.57 -16.09 -7.51
CA HIS A 2 28.79 -14.87 -7.40
C HIS A 2 28.71 -14.26 -8.80
N SER A 3 27.62 -14.53 -9.52
CA SER A 3 27.27 -13.73 -10.68
C SER A 3 27.11 -12.29 -10.18
N GLY A 4 28.04 -11.41 -10.56
CA GLY A 4 27.99 -10.01 -10.20
C GLY A 4 26.63 -9.44 -10.62
N ARG A 5 25.78 -9.11 -9.66
CA ARG A 5 24.49 -8.47 -9.94
C ARG A 5 24.78 -7.14 -10.61
N VAL A 6 24.32 -6.99 -11.85
CA VAL A 6 24.48 -5.74 -12.62
C VAL A 6 23.59 -4.68 -11.98
N LYS A 7 24.18 -3.59 -11.51
CA LYS A 7 23.42 -2.40 -11.07
C LYS A 7 22.77 -1.75 -12.28
N LEU A 8 21.55 -1.27 -12.08
CA LEU A 8 20.78 -0.59 -13.13
C LEU A 8 20.43 0.84 -12.68
N ALA A 9 20.33 1.74 -13.62
CA ALA A 9 19.97 3.13 -13.36
C ALA A 9 18.48 3.25 -13.02
N HIS A 10 18.16 3.96 -11.94
CA HIS A 10 16.78 4.36 -11.66
C HIS A 10 16.28 5.31 -12.76
N PRO A 11 15.12 5.04 -13.38
CA PRO A 11 14.72 5.72 -14.62
C PRO A 11 14.56 7.24 -14.48
N ARG A 12 14.35 7.76 -13.29
CA ARG A 12 14.18 9.19 -13.04
C ARG A 12 15.41 9.87 -12.44
N THR A 13 16.09 9.20 -11.50
CA THR A 13 17.22 9.80 -10.77
C THR A 13 18.57 9.52 -11.41
N GLY A 14 18.66 8.49 -12.26
CA GLY A 14 19.92 8.00 -12.85
C GLY A 14 20.84 7.28 -11.85
N VAL A 15 20.50 7.23 -10.57
CA VAL A 15 21.29 6.54 -9.54
C VAL A 15 21.26 5.03 -9.78
N MET A 16 22.42 4.38 -9.62
CA MET A 16 22.61 2.95 -9.87
C MET A 16 22.24 2.10 -8.64
N PHE A 17 21.32 1.15 -8.82
CA PHE A 17 20.87 0.26 -7.75
C PHE A 17 20.99 -1.22 -8.14
N ASP A 18 21.19 -2.06 -7.12
CA ASP A 18 20.97 -3.50 -7.19
C ASP A 18 19.47 -3.83 -7.22
N SER A 19 19.12 -5.08 -7.58
CA SER A 19 17.77 -5.62 -7.45
C SER A 19 17.81 -6.99 -6.75
N PRO A 20 17.12 -7.15 -5.60
CA PRO A 20 16.41 -6.15 -4.80
C PRO A 20 17.31 -5.00 -4.31
N VAL A 21 16.69 -3.83 -4.08
CA VAL A 21 17.41 -2.64 -3.57
C VAL A 21 17.81 -2.84 -2.11
N PRO A 22 19.08 -2.72 -1.72
CA PRO A 22 19.49 -2.80 -0.32
C PRO A 22 18.94 -1.61 0.50
N PRO A 23 18.53 -1.84 1.77
CA PRO A 23 18.06 -0.76 2.63
C PRO A 23 19.15 0.30 2.86
N GLY A 24 18.74 1.58 2.85
CA GLY A 24 19.62 2.71 3.05
C GLY A 24 20.58 3.01 1.90
N SER A 25 20.32 2.47 0.70
CA SER A 25 21.16 2.72 -0.49
C SER A 25 20.77 4.01 -1.26
N GLY A 26 19.81 4.79 -0.75
CA GLY A 26 19.37 6.07 -1.36
C GLY A 26 18.25 5.92 -2.39
N TRP A 27 17.51 4.81 -2.37
CA TRP A 27 16.29 4.70 -3.19
C TRP A 27 15.29 5.80 -2.80
N PRO A 28 14.64 6.46 -3.75
CA PRO A 28 13.68 7.52 -3.45
C PRO A 28 12.58 7.05 -2.49
N GLY A 29 12.43 7.76 -1.37
CA GLY A 29 11.43 7.43 -0.35
C GLY A 29 11.74 6.16 0.48
N ASP A 30 12.97 5.61 0.42
CA ASP A 30 13.39 4.50 1.30
C ASP A 30 13.42 4.98 2.76
N PRO A 31 12.51 4.49 3.65
CA PRO A 31 12.49 4.90 5.05
C PRO A 31 13.55 4.16 5.88
N ALA A 32 14.11 3.06 5.36
CA ALA A 32 15.04 2.21 6.10
C ALA A 32 16.50 2.64 5.95
N THR A 33 17.29 2.28 6.94
CA THR A 33 18.75 2.30 6.90
C THR A 33 19.31 0.88 6.94
N SER A 34 20.61 0.71 6.71
CA SER A 34 21.27 -0.60 6.87
C SER A 34 21.22 -1.17 8.30
N ARG A 35 20.79 -0.38 9.29
CA ARG A 35 20.66 -0.76 10.70
C ARG A 35 19.21 -0.95 11.15
N THR A 36 18.24 -0.76 10.27
CA THR A 36 16.81 -0.97 10.59
C THR A 36 16.58 -2.43 10.97
N ALA A 37 15.93 -2.65 12.11
CA ALA A 37 15.62 -3.99 12.62
C ALA A 37 14.73 -4.78 11.66
N VAL A 38 14.99 -6.07 11.51
CA VAL A 38 14.29 -6.96 10.56
C VAL A 38 13.38 -7.92 11.32
N ALA A 39 12.09 -7.90 11.01
CA ALA A 39 11.16 -8.93 11.47
C ALA A 39 11.32 -10.20 10.63
N GLU A 40 11.73 -11.30 11.23
CA GLU A 40 12.00 -12.57 10.54
C GLU A 40 10.93 -13.64 10.79
N THR A 41 10.06 -13.42 11.79
CA THR A 41 8.99 -14.36 12.18
C THR A 41 7.69 -13.61 12.44
N PRO A 42 6.52 -14.31 12.43
CA PRO A 42 5.25 -13.70 12.83
C PRO A 42 5.30 -13.08 14.24
N ALA A 43 5.99 -13.71 15.18
CA ALA A 43 6.15 -13.20 16.55
C ALA A 43 6.98 -11.89 16.56
N HIS A 44 8.05 -11.80 15.77
CA HIS A 44 8.80 -10.55 15.59
C HIS A 44 7.93 -9.44 15.01
N VAL A 45 7.08 -9.74 14.00
CA VAL A 45 6.14 -8.76 13.44
C VAL A 45 5.20 -8.23 14.52
N ALA A 46 4.59 -9.12 15.31
CA ALA A 46 3.67 -8.71 16.38
C ALA A 46 4.36 -7.84 17.45
N SER A 47 5.57 -8.23 17.88
CA SER A 47 6.35 -7.50 18.87
C SER A 47 6.77 -6.11 18.36
N MET A 48 7.36 -6.05 17.18
CA MET A 48 7.84 -4.79 16.59
C MET A 48 6.66 -3.85 16.29
N ALA A 49 5.59 -4.35 15.67
CA ALA A 49 4.37 -3.57 15.41
C ALA A 49 3.75 -2.99 16.69
N ALA A 50 3.82 -3.70 17.82
CA ALA A 50 3.36 -3.18 19.11
C ALA A 50 4.30 -2.10 19.67
N ALA A 51 5.59 -2.15 19.36
CA ALA A 51 6.62 -1.29 19.93
C ALA A 51 6.76 0.06 19.18
N VAL A 52 6.53 0.12 17.87
CA VAL A 52 6.69 1.35 17.06
C VAL A 52 5.88 2.53 17.61
N ARG A 53 6.47 3.71 17.60
CA ARG A 53 5.88 4.94 18.17
C ARG A 53 5.57 5.99 17.09
N THR A 54 6.19 5.94 15.94
CA THR A 54 6.00 6.89 14.84
C THR A 54 5.72 6.18 13.52
N VAL A 55 5.14 6.92 12.58
CA VAL A 55 4.88 6.41 11.23
C VAL A 55 6.20 6.12 10.50
N GLU A 56 7.22 6.93 10.73
CA GLU A 56 8.55 6.78 10.14
C GLU A 56 9.22 5.48 10.61
N GLU A 57 9.16 5.17 11.92
CA GLU A 57 9.64 3.89 12.47
C GLU A 57 8.87 2.71 11.85
N LEU A 58 7.54 2.79 11.82
CA LEU A 58 6.70 1.77 11.20
C LEU A 58 7.08 1.53 9.75
N ASP A 59 7.17 2.60 8.96
CA ASP A 59 7.46 2.51 7.53
C ASP A 59 8.86 1.90 7.29
N ALA A 60 9.86 2.25 8.13
CA ALA A 60 11.19 1.68 8.08
C ALA A 60 11.20 0.17 8.37
N GLU A 61 10.59 -0.25 9.49
CA GLU A 61 10.55 -1.67 9.88
C GLU A 61 9.73 -2.52 8.91
N VAL A 62 8.59 -2.01 8.45
CA VAL A 62 7.79 -2.66 7.39
C VAL A 62 8.65 -2.92 6.16
N SER A 63 9.42 -1.93 5.72
CA SER A 63 10.16 -1.98 4.45
C SER A 63 11.29 -3.02 4.40
N VAL A 64 11.70 -3.56 5.54
CA VAL A 64 12.74 -4.60 5.66
C VAL A 64 12.22 -5.94 6.18
N CYS A 65 10.93 -6.10 6.45
CA CYS A 65 10.33 -7.31 7.00
C CYS A 65 10.56 -8.54 6.10
N ARG A 66 10.87 -9.69 6.72
CA ARG A 66 11.14 -10.99 6.07
C ARG A 66 10.34 -12.15 6.65
N ALA A 67 9.30 -11.89 7.44
CA ALA A 67 8.57 -12.89 8.23
C ALA A 67 7.74 -13.91 7.42
N CYS A 68 7.57 -13.71 6.10
CA CYS A 68 6.81 -14.60 5.22
C CYS A 68 7.72 -15.20 4.14
N PRO A 69 8.36 -16.38 4.34
CA PRO A 69 9.38 -16.93 3.44
C PRO A 69 8.94 -16.99 1.97
N ARG A 70 7.72 -17.50 1.69
CA ARG A 70 7.18 -17.58 0.32
C ARG A 70 7.06 -16.21 -0.36
N LEU A 71 6.65 -15.18 0.38
CA LEU A 71 6.55 -13.81 -0.15
C LEU A 71 7.92 -13.18 -0.35
N VAL A 72 8.87 -13.48 0.54
CA VAL A 72 10.27 -13.04 0.41
C VAL A 72 10.89 -13.61 -0.84
N GLU A 73 10.82 -14.93 -1.00
CA GLU A 73 11.33 -15.63 -2.18
C GLU A 73 10.74 -15.07 -3.47
N TRP A 74 9.42 -15.01 -3.56
CA TRP A 74 8.71 -14.53 -4.74
C TRP A 74 9.06 -13.08 -5.14
N ARG A 75 8.99 -12.14 -4.18
CA ARG A 75 9.25 -10.72 -4.49
C ARG A 75 10.69 -10.47 -4.92
N GLU A 76 11.65 -11.20 -4.31
CA GLU A 76 13.08 -11.10 -4.61
C GLU A 76 13.40 -11.79 -5.96
N GLU A 77 12.81 -12.96 -6.23
CA GLU A 77 12.91 -13.61 -7.54
C GLU A 77 12.38 -12.69 -8.65
N VAL A 78 11.19 -12.12 -8.48
CA VAL A 78 10.61 -11.15 -9.44
C VAL A 78 11.53 -9.95 -9.64
N ALA A 79 12.21 -9.47 -8.59
CA ALA A 79 13.15 -8.35 -8.69
C ALA A 79 14.42 -8.72 -9.48
N VAL A 80 14.82 -9.98 -9.49
CA VAL A 80 15.99 -10.48 -10.25
C VAL A 80 15.60 -10.82 -11.69
N VAL A 81 14.54 -11.64 -11.87
CA VAL A 81 14.09 -12.13 -13.18
C VAL A 81 13.47 -11.02 -14.01
N LYS A 82 12.70 -10.14 -13.37
CA LYS A 82 12.02 -8.99 -13.96
C LYS A 82 11.02 -9.35 -15.06
N ARG A 83 10.26 -8.38 -15.50
CA ARG A 83 9.47 -8.45 -16.74
C ARG A 83 10.29 -7.85 -17.87
N LYS A 84 10.23 -8.43 -19.07
CA LYS A 84 10.97 -7.97 -20.24
C LYS A 84 10.86 -6.46 -20.50
N SER A 85 9.67 -5.89 -20.33
CA SER A 85 9.42 -4.45 -20.50
C SER A 85 10.06 -3.54 -19.45
N PHE A 86 10.65 -4.10 -18.38
CA PHE A 86 11.32 -3.39 -17.29
C PHE A 86 12.68 -4.03 -16.96
N ALA A 87 13.28 -4.76 -17.90
CA ALA A 87 14.52 -5.48 -17.68
C ALA A 87 15.72 -4.55 -17.43
N ASP A 88 15.64 -3.34 -17.92
CA ASP A 88 16.63 -2.25 -17.81
C ASP A 88 16.48 -1.40 -16.55
N GLN A 89 15.48 -1.69 -15.70
CA GLN A 89 15.21 -0.93 -14.47
C GLN A 89 15.57 -1.73 -13.22
N PRO A 90 16.06 -1.08 -12.15
CA PRO A 90 16.18 -1.71 -10.85
C PRO A 90 14.79 -1.95 -10.24
N TYR A 91 14.66 -2.99 -9.43
CA TYR A 91 13.44 -3.30 -8.69
C TYR A 91 13.69 -3.15 -7.20
N TRP A 92 12.74 -2.52 -6.52
CA TRP A 92 12.71 -2.42 -5.06
C TRP A 92 12.83 -3.79 -4.38
N GLY A 93 11.97 -4.76 -4.72
CA GLY A 93 12.00 -6.15 -4.28
C GLY A 93 11.85 -6.36 -2.78
N ARG A 94 11.40 -5.35 -2.03
CA ARG A 94 11.20 -5.37 -0.57
C ARG A 94 9.72 -5.15 -0.23
N PRO A 95 9.29 -5.31 1.05
CA PRO A 95 7.95 -4.91 1.47
C PRO A 95 7.73 -3.42 1.26
N ILE A 96 6.47 -3.02 1.08
CA ILE A 96 6.13 -1.65 0.76
C ILE A 96 5.32 -1.06 1.92
N PRO A 97 5.83 -0.03 2.59
CA PRO A 97 5.10 0.67 3.64
C PRO A 97 3.90 1.44 3.09
N GLY A 98 3.09 1.99 3.97
CA GLY A 98 2.12 3.00 3.61
C GLY A 98 2.81 4.30 3.20
N TRP A 99 2.11 5.17 2.47
CA TRP A 99 2.67 6.45 2.09
C TRP A 99 1.60 7.53 1.95
N GLY A 100 1.99 8.79 2.03
CA GLY A 100 1.11 9.94 1.95
C GLY A 100 1.17 10.81 3.20
N ALA A 101 0.07 11.44 3.57
CA ALA A 101 0.02 12.35 4.71
C ALA A 101 0.34 11.62 6.02
N ALA A 102 1.14 12.23 6.89
CA ALA A 102 1.42 11.72 8.23
C ALA A 102 0.18 11.79 9.17
N ARG A 103 -0.70 12.76 8.93
CA ARG A 103 -1.99 12.94 9.64
C ARG A 103 -3.15 12.93 8.63
N PRO A 104 -3.51 11.76 8.08
CA PRO A 104 -4.51 11.67 7.03
C PRO A 104 -5.93 11.78 7.59
N ARG A 105 -6.82 12.37 6.82
CA ARG A 105 -8.27 12.29 7.05
C ARG A 105 -8.94 11.18 6.25
N VAL A 106 -8.28 10.76 5.15
CA VAL A 106 -8.70 9.65 4.29
C VAL A 106 -7.60 8.60 4.26
N VAL A 107 -7.95 7.34 4.53
CA VAL A 107 -7.06 6.19 4.35
C VAL A 107 -7.60 5.30 3.26
N ILE A 108 -6.75 4.94 2.30
CA ILE A 108 -7.08 4.00 1.23
C ILE A 108 -6.37 2.68 1.51
N VAL A 109 -7.13 1.61 1.62
CA VAL A 109 -6.60 0.27 1.89
C VAL A 109 -6.77 -0.61 0.65
N GLY A 110 -5.65 -1.15 0.16
CA GLY A 110 -5.61 -2.16 -0.89
C GLY A 110 -5.32 -3.57 -0.37
N LEU A 111 -5.24 -4.54 -1.28
CA LEU A 111 -4.89 -5.92 -0.95
C LEU A 111 -3.38 -6.06 -0.71
N ALA A 112 -2.60 -5.87 -1.75
CA ALA A 112 -1.15 -6.10 -1.79
C ALA A 112 -0.53 -5.37 -3.00
N PRO A 113 0.80 -5.13 -2.98
CA PRO A 113 1.51 -4.59 -4.13
C PRO A 113 1.51 -5.54 -5.32
N ALA A 114 1.47 -4.98 -6.54
CA ALA A 114 1.66 -5.75 -7.77
C ALA A 114 3.15 -6.08 -7.98
N ALA A 115 3.42 -7.27 -8.54
CA ALA A 115 4.77 -7.79 -8.79
C ALA A 115 5.64 -6.86 -9.67
N HIS A 116 5.05 -6.21 -10.67
CA HIS A 116 5.74 -5.29 -11.60
C HIS A 116 5.32 -3.82 -11.45
N GLY A 117 4.43 -3.52 -10.48
CA GLY A 117 4.07 -2.19 -10.02
C GLY A 117 4.82 -1.83 -8.75
N GLY A 118 4.16 -1.90 -7.60
CA GLY A 118 4.76 -1.55 -6.31
C GLY A 118 6.04 -2.32 -5.99
N ASN A 119 6.14 -3.62 -6.27
CA ASN A 119 7.38 -4.39 -6.05
C ASN A 119 8.56 -3.92 -6.90
N ARG A 120 8.30 -3.24 -8.02
CA ARG A 120 9.32 -2.59 -8.82
C ARG A 120 9.67 -1.20 -8.29
N THR A 121 8.67 -0.41 -7.95
CA THR A 121 8.82 1.03 -7.69
C THR A 121 9.04 1.39 -6.20
N GLY A 122 8.77 0.47 -5.27
CA GLY A 122 8.86 0.74 -3.82
C GLY A 122 7.67 1.54 -3.25
N ARG A 123 6.64 1.82 -4.07
CA ARG A 123 5.45 2.56 -3.63
C ARG A 123 4.17 1.86 -4.08
N VAL A 124 3.22 1.64 -3.16
CA VAL A 124 1.98 0.93 -3.46
C VAL A 124 1.13 1.68 -4.51
N PHE A 125 0.45 0.94 -5.39
CA PHE A 125 -0.31 1.47 -6.54
C PHE A 125 0.52 2.38 -7.47
N THR A 126 1.80 2.09 -7.64
CA THR A 126 2.70 2.94 -8.43
C THR A 126 3.31 2.15 -9.57
N GLY A 127 3.29 2.73 -10.77
CA GLY A 127 3.92 2.17 -11.96
C GLY A 127 3.17 0.97 -12.57
N ASP A 128 1.87 0.89 -12.36
CA ASP A 128 0.97 -0.05 -13.01
C ASP A 128 -0.40 0.59 -13.32
N ARG A 129 -1.18 -0.08 -14.16
CA ARG A 129 -2.48 0.45 -14.63
C ARG A 129 -3.51 0.66 -13.51
N SER A 130 -3.43 -0.10 -12.43
CA SER A 130 -4.31 0.10 -11.27
C SER A 130 -4.00 1.43 -10.59
N GLY A 131 -2.72 1.76 -10.50
CA GLY A 131 -2.24 3.05 -10.01
C GLY A 131 -2.66 4.20 -10.92
N ASP A 132 -2.47 4.08 -12.23
CA ASP A 132 -2.89 5.11 -13.19
C ASP A 132 -4.37 5.44 -13.03
N PHE A 133 -5.22 4.42 -12.93
CA PHE A 133 -6.67 4.59 -12.77
C PHE A 133 -7.03 5.22 -11.43
N LEU A 134 -6.38 4.77 -10.35
CA LEU A 134 -6.60 5.26 -8.99
C LEU A 134 -6.18 6.73 -8.85
N PHE A 135 -4.96 7.07 -9.25
CA PHE A 135 -4.44 8.42 -9.02
C PHE A 135 -5.06 9.46 -9.93
N ALA A 136 -5.50 9.10 -11.14
CA ALA A 136 -6.31 9.98 -11.95
C ALA A 136 -7.62 10.40 -11.25
N ALA A 137 -8.29 9.48 -10.57
CA ALA A 137 -9.50 9.77 -9.80
C ALA A 137 -9.19 10.59 -8.52
N LEU A 138 -8.13 10.23 -7.79
CA LEU A 138 -7.69 11.00 -6.62
C LEU A 138 -7.35 12.45 -6.97
N HIS A 139 -6.69 12.67 -8.12
CA HIS A 139 -6.38 14.01 -8.60
C HIS A 139 -7.67 14.80 -8.92
N ARG A 140 -8.61 14.22 -9.65
CA ARG A 140 -9.91 14.87 -9.92
C ARG A 140 -10.69 15.17 -8.63
N ALA A 141 -10.55 14.32 -7.62
CA ALA A 141 -11.11 14.57 -6.29
C ALA A 141 -10.31 15.58 -5.44
N GLY A 142 -9.16 16.09 -5.88
CA GLY A 142 -8.30 17.00 -5.13
C GLY A 142 -7.52 16.33 -3.97
N LEU A 143 -7.47 14.99 -3.95
CA LEU A 143 -6.76 14.19 -2.95
C LEU A 143 -5.32 13.84 -3.36
N ALA A 144 -4.93 14.14 -4.60
CA ALA A 144 -3.57 13.98 -5.12
C ALA A 144 -3.15 15.19 -5.94
N SER A 145 -1.86 15.54 -5.90
CA SER A 145 -1.29 16.71 -6.59
C SER A 145 -1.23 16.55 -8.11
N GLN A 146 -1.21 15.31 -8.61
CA GLN A 146 -1.14 14.98 -10.04
C GLN A 146 -1.90 13.69 -10.35
N ALA A 147 -2.27 13.52 -11.63
CA ALA A 147 -3.03 12.36 -12.10
C ALA A 147 -2.16 11.13 -12.39
N THR A 148 -0.85 11.30 -12.48
CA THR A 148 0.11 10.23 -12.81
C THR A 148 0.84 9.71 -11.58
N CYS A 149 1.17 8.41 -11.60
CA CYS A 149 1.86 7.74 -10.49
C CYS A 149 2.86 6.71 -11.06
N VAL A 150 4.09 7.14 -11.34
CA VAL A 150 5.06 6.38 -12.13
C VAL A 150 6.12 5.70 -11.25
N ASP A 151 6.72 6.43 -10.33
CA ASP A 151 7.73 5.95 -9.38
C ASP A 151 7.76 6.80 -8.10
N ALA A 152 8.58 6.39 -7.12
CA ALA A 152 8.65 7.08 -5.83
C ALA A 152 9.29 8.50 -5.90
N ALA A 153 9.96 8.83 -7.02
CA ALA A 153 10.59 10.14 -7.26
C ALA A 153 9.78 11.06 -8.18
N ASP A 154 8.51 10.74 -8.47
CA ASP A 154 7.69 11.47 -9.46
C ASP A 154 7.10 12.80 -8.94
N GLY A 155 7.32 13.14 -7.68
CA GLY A 155 6.82 14.38 -7.08
C GLY A 155 5.34 14.33 -6.66
N LEU A 156 4.67 13.18 -6.81
CA LEU A 156 3.28 13.01 -6.38
C LEU A 156 3.12 13.19 -4.87
N VAL A 157 2.23 14.08 -4.47
CA VAL A 157 1.85 14.34 -3.07
C VAL A 157 0.38 14.00 -2.86
N LEU A 158 0.06 13.37 -1.74
CA LEU A 158 -1.30 13.07 -1.31
C LEU A 158 -1.80 14.11 -0.31
N ASN A 159 -2.95 14.72 -0.60
CA ASN A 159 -3.56 15.74 0.24
C ASN A 159 -4.46 15.07 1.30
N ASN A 160 -4.11 15.22 2.59
CA ASN A 160 -4.87 14.63 3.71
C ASN A 160 -5.20 13.13 3.53
N THR A 161 -4.44 12.44 2.70
CA THR A 161 -4.70 11.06 2.28
C THR A 161 -3.46 10.20 2.50
N ARG A 162 -3.64 8.97 2.96
CA ARG A 162 -2.61 7.94 3.07
C ARG A 162 -3.09 6.66 2.39
N VAL A 163 -2.19 5.99 1.69
CA VAL A 163 -2.46 4.73 0.99
C VAL A 163 -1.65 3.62 1.61
N ALA A 164 -2.29 2.51 1.92
CA ALA A 164 -1.65 1.33 2.47
C ALA A 164 -2.18 0.05 1.82
N ALA A 165 -1.43 -1.03 1.95
CA ALA A 165 -1.88 -2.37 1.57
C ALA A 165 -1.99 -3.26 2.82
N ALA A 166 -3.01 -4.11 2.89
CA ALA A 166 -3.20 -5.04 4.00
C ALA A 166 -2.08 -6.09 4.08
N VAL A 167 -1.50 -6.45 2.92
CA VAL A 167 -0.27 -7.26 2.83
C VAL A 167 0.81 -6.43 2.16
N ARG A 168 1.97 -6.32 2.78
CA ARG A 168 3.04 -5.38 2.37
C ARG A 168 3.96 -5.90 1.27
N CYS A 169 3.86 -7.17 0.93
CA CYS A 169 4.67 -7.83 -0.11
C CYS A 169 3.80 -8.21 -1.30
N ALA A 170 4.36 -8.16 -2.51
CA ALA A 170 3.72 -8.74 -3.69
C ALA A 170 3.60 -10.25 -3.52
N PRO A 171 2.39 -10.84 -3.58
CA PRO A 171 2.22 -12.28 -3.51
C PRO A 171 2.17 -12.92 -4.90
N PRO A 172 2.56 -14.20 -5.04
CA PRO A 172 2.32 -14.96 -6.28
C PRO A 172 0.84 -14.91 -6.67
N GLY A 173 0.56 -14.64 -7.95
CA GLY A 173 -0.80 -14.57 -8.48
C GLY A 173 -1.71 -13.53 -7.81
N ASN A 174 -1.17 -12.53 -7.13
CA ASN A 174 -1.91 -11.55 -6.31
C ASN A 174 -2.77 -12.21 -5.19
N ALA A 175 -2.39 -13.41 -4.73
CA ALA A 175 -3.13 -14.21 -3.77
C ALA A 175 -2.28 -14.53 -2.52
N PRO A 176 -2.28 -13.66 -1.49
CA PRO A 176 -1.65 -13.97 -0.23
C PRO A 176 -2.45 -15.05 0.52
N THR A 177 -1.74 -15.99 1.16
CA THR A 177 -2.37 -17.04 1.97
C THR A 177 -3.01 -16.46 3.24
N PRO A 178 -3.94 -17.19 3.91
CA PRO A 178 -4.46 -16.78 5.21
C PRO A 178 -3.38 -16.54 6.26
N ALA A 179 -2.34 -17.40 6.31
CA ALA A 179 -1.22 -17.25 7.24
C ALA A 179 -0.41 -15.96 6.98
N GLU A 180 -0.09 -15.65 5.71
CA GLU A 180 0.61 -14.42 5.34
C GLU A 180 -0.18 -13.17 5.69
N ARG A 181 -1.50 -13.22 5.51
CA ARG A 181 -2.41 -12.13 5.92
C ARG A 181 -2.38 -11.92 7.43
N ALA A 182 -2.49 -13.00 8.21
CA ALA A 182 -2.42 -12.95 9.66
C ALA A 182 -1.06 -12.43 10.15
N THR A 183 0.03 -12.88 9.54
CA THR A 183 1.40 -12.41 9.85
C THR A 183 1.57 -10.92 9.55
N CYS A 184 0.96 -10.41 8.49
CA CYS A 184 1.12 -9.00 8.07
C CYS A 184 0.14 -8.04 8.77
N ALA A 185 -0.98 -8.53 9.31
CA ALA A 185 -2.03 -7.72 9.92
C ALA A 185 -1.53 -6.78 11.04
N PRO A 186 -0.61 -7.19 11.94
CA PRO A 186 -0.12 -6.29 12.99
C PRO A 186 0.52 -5.00 12.47
N TRP A 187 1.12 -4.99 11.27
CA TRP A 187 1.63 -3.76 10.65
C TRP A 187 0.50 -2.78 10.29
N LEU A 188 -0.63 -3.29 9.79
CA LEU A 188 -1.79 -2.46 9.48
C LEU A 188 -2.45 -1.94 10.77
N ASP A 189 -2.52 -2.78 11.81
CA ASP A 189 -3.04 -2.40 13.14
C ASP A 189 -2.17 -1.31 13.78
N ALA A 190 -0.83 -1.43 13.68
CA ALA A 190 0.11 -0.40 14.15
C ALA A 190 -0.04 0.91 13.37
N GLU A 191 -0.17 0.85 12.05
CA GLU A 191 -0.44 2.03 11.23
C GLU A 191 -1.73 2.73 11.69
N TRP A 192 -2.80 1.97 11.87
CA TRP A 192 -4.06 2.51 12.39
C TRP A 192 -3.92 3.15 13.77
N ARG A 193 -3.21 2.52 14.70
CA ARG A 193 -2.94 3.05 16.03
C ARG A 193 -2.24 4.41 15.98
N LEU A 194 -1.33 4.61 15.04
CA LEU A 194 -0.54 5.84 14.91
C LEU A 194 -1.31 6.98 14.23
N ILE A 195 -2.18 6.67 13.26
CA ILE A 195 -2.85 7.70 12.44
C ILE A 195 -4.37 7.80 12.66
N GLY A 196 -4.98 6.78 13.26
CA GLY A 196 -6.45 6.59 13.27
C GLY A 196 -7.24 7.71 13.92
N SER A 197 -6.66 8.44 14.87
CA SER A 197 -7.34 9.55 15.57
C SER A 197 -7.80 10.69 14.66
N GLU A 198 -7.07 10.93 13.58
CA GLU A 198 -7.36 11.98 12.58
C GLU A 198 -8.25 11.48 11.43
N VAL A 199 -8.31 10.15 11.24
CA VAL A 199 -9.03 9.55 10.11
C VAL A 199 -10.54 9.70 10.28
N ARG A 200 -11.19 10.09 9.19
CA ARG A 200 -12.66 10.21 9.10
C ARG A 200 -13.24 9.21 8.11
N VAL A 201 -12.45 8.82 7.10
CA VAL A 201 -12.90 7.91 6.05
C VAL A 201 -11.82 6.88 5.74
N ILE A 202 -12.25 5.62 5.63
CA ILE A 202 -11.45 4.53 5.06
C ILE A 202 -12.11 4.13 3.73
N VAL A 203 -11.36 4.14 2.63
CA VAL A 203 -11.80 3.58 1.34
C VAL A 203 -11.15 2.22 1.15
N ALA A 204 -11.94 1.16 1.11
CA ALA A 204 -11.47 -0.21 0.94
C ALA A 204 -11.57 -0.64 -0.53
N LEU A 205 -10.43 -0.86 -1.19
CA LEU A 205 -10.36 -1.29 -2.59
C LEU A 205 -10.50 -2.81 -2.70
N GLY A 206 -11.73 -3.27 -2.85
CA GLY A 206 -12.11 -4.67 -2.97
C GLY A 206 -12.53 -5.32 -1.65
N ALA A 207 -13.23 -6.46 -1.76
CA ALA A 207 -13.79 -7.20 -0.63
C ALA A 207 -12.72 -7.65 0.38
N PHE A 208 -11.49 -7.87 -0.08
CA PHE A 208 -10.39 -8.22 0.80
C PHE A 208 -9.98 -7.04 1.72
N ALA A 209 -9.77 -5.86 1.12
CA ALA A 209 -9.42 -4.66 1.87
C ALA A 209 -10.55 -4.24 2.83
N TRP A 210 -11.81 -4.45 2.43
CA TRP A 210 -12.97 -4.26 3.30
C TRP A 210 -12.88 -5.11 4.57
N ARG A 211 -12.65 -6.42 4.42
CA ARG A 211 -12.50 -7.33 5.58
C ARG A 211 -11.28 -6.97 6.44
N ALA A 212 -10.16 -6.59 5.81
CA ALA A 212 -8.97 -6.16 6.53
C ALA A 212 -9.24 -4.88 7.36
N ALA A 213 -9.95 -3.89 6.80
CA ALA A 213 -10.33 -2.68 7.51
C ALA A 213 -11.27 -2.98 8.69
N LEU A 214 -12.27 -3.86 8.52
CA LEU A 214 -13.15 -4.29 9.62
C LEU A 214 -12.37 -4.99 10.73
N GLN A 215 -11.41 -5.85 10.38
CA GLN A 215 -10.56 -6.52 11.36
C GLN A 215 -9.66 -5.53 12.11
N MET A 216 -9.01 -4.63 11.41
CA MET A 216 -8.18 -3.57 11.97
C MET A 216 -8.96 -2.72 13.01
N ILE A 217 -10.19 -2.33 12.69
CA ILE A 217 -11.06 -1.60 13.63
C ILE A 217 -11.37 -2.43 14.88
N ARG A 218 -11.67 -3.74 14.71
CA ARG A 218 -11.88 -4.65 15.86
C ARG A 218 -10.63 -4.79 16.72
N SER A 219 -9.46 -4.99 16.12
CA SER A 219 -8.17 -5.09 16.82
C SER A 219 -7.88 -3.84 17.65
N ALA A 220 -8.33 -2.67 17.17
CA ALA A 220 -8.21 -1.39 17.89
C ALA A 220 -9.30 -1.17 18.96
N GLY A 221 -10.14 -2.17 19.25
CA GLY A 221 -11.23 -2.06 20.22
C GLY A 221 -12.50 -1.37 19.71
N GLY A 222 -12.55 -1.08 18.40
CA GLY A 222 -13.73 -0.48 17.77
C GLY A 222 -14.87 -1.49 17.57
N THR A 223 -16.11 -1.00 17.60
CA THR A 223 -17.31 -1.82 17.42
C THR A 223 -17.61 -2.02 15.94
N VAL A 224 -17.77 -3.28 15.54
CA VAL A 224 -18.27 -3.69 14.23
C VAL A 224 -19.57 -4.47 14.42
N ALA A 225 -20.62 -4.07 13.72
CA ALA A 225 -21.95 -4.71 13.83
C ALA A 225 -21.91 -6.21 13.56
N THR A 226 -22.88 -6.94 14.13
CA THR A 226 -23.12 -8.36 13.87
C THR A 226 -24.55 -8.51 13.33
N PRO A 227 -24.76 -9.02 12.09
CA PRO A 227 -23.73 -9.49 11.16
C PRO A 227 -22.84 -8.35 10.65
N ALA A 228 -21.59 -8.69 10.29
CA ALA A 228 -20.64 -7.70 9.77
C ALA A 228 -21.15 -7.05 8.47
N PRO A 229 -20.90 -5.73 8.26
CA PRO A 229 -21.29 -5.05 7.06
C PRO A 229 -20.74 -5.74 5.81
N GLN A 230 -21.59 -5.97 4.81
CA GLN A 230 -21.21 -6.63 3.57
C GLN A 230 -20.51 -5.66 2.62
N PHE A 231 -19.52 -6.18 1.89
CA PHE A 231 -18.83 -5.43 0.85
C PHE A 231 -19.72 -5.21 -0.37
N GLY A 232 -19.73 -4.00 -0.88
CA GLY A 232 -20.28 -3.60 -2.16
C GLY A 232 -19.59 -2.33 -2.65
N HIS A 233 -19.63 -2.04 -3.97
CA HIS A 233 -19.20 -0.74 -4.47
C HIS A 233 -20.18 0.33 -3.98
N GLY A 234 -19.67 1.39 -3.35
CA GLY A 234 -20.49 2.42 -2.72
C GLY A 234 -21.11 2.03 -1.38
N ALA A 235 -20.96 0.76 -0.94
CA ALA A 235 -21.42 0.35 0.39
C ALA A 235 -20.69 1.15 1.47
N THR A 236 -21.43 1.59 2.50
CA THR A 236 -20.86 2.34 3.62
C THR A 236 -21.17 1.67 4.96
N ALA A 237 -20.24 1.80 5.90
CA ALA A 237 -20.45 1.43 7.29
C ALA A 237 -19.81 2.47 8.22
N THR A 238 -20.49 2.80 9.32
CA THR A 238 -19.96 3.69 10.36
C THR A 238 -19.34 2.85 11.47
N LEU A 239 -18.08 3.09 11.75
CA LEU A 239 -17.25 2.31 12.69
C LEU A 239 -16.61 3.27 13.69
N GLY A 240 -17.23 3.48 14.86
CA GLY A 240 -16.66 4.34 15.90
C GLY A 240 -16.35 5.78 15.45
N GLY A 241 -17.22 6.38 14.62
CA GLY A 241 -17.04 7.75 14.10
C GLY A 241 -16.24 7.82 12.78
N VAL A 242 -15.72 6.70 12.29
CA VAL A 242 -15.06 6.58 10.99
C VAL A 242 -16.04 5.99 9.97
N THR A 243 -16.09 6.54 8.76
CA THR A 243 -16.87 5.95 7.66
C THR A 243 -15.99 5.01 6.83
N LEU A 244 -16.36 3.74 6.73
CA LEU A 244 -15.77 2.79 5.78
C LEU A 244 -16.58 2.83 4.48
N ILE A 245 -15.93 3.02 3.34
CA ILE A 245 -16.54 3.03 2.00
C ILE A 245 -15.94 1.88 1.18
N GLY A 246 -16.79 1.02 0.61
CA GLY A 246 -16.39 -0.04 -0.30
C GLY A 246 -16.24 0.46 -1.73
N CYS A 247 -15.14 0.12 -2.38
CA CYS A 247 -14.90 0.40 -3.78
C CYS A 247 -14.45 -0.87 -4.50
N TYR A 248 -14.94 -1.15 -5.70
CA TYR A 248 -14.34 -2.19 -6.54
C TYR A 248 -12.87 -1.89 -6.78
N HIS A 249 -12.04 -2.93 -6.73
CA HIS A 249 -10.60 -2.77 -6.94
C HIS A 249 -10.32 -2.26 -8.36
N PRO A 250 -9.44 -1.24 -8.57
CA PRO A 250 -9.11 -0.70 -9.89
C PRO A 250 -8.17 -1.63 -10.70
N SER A 251 -8.42 -2.94 -10.62
CA SER A 251 -7.70 -3.95 -11.40
C SER A 251 -8.05 -3.86 -12.89
N GLN A 252 -7.13 -4.28 -13.75
CA GLN A 252 -7.37 -4.38 -15.19
C GLN A 252 -8.65 -5.18 -15.51
N GLN A 253 -8.89 -6.28 -14.79
CA GLN A 253 -10.11 -7.07 -14.95
C GLN A 253 -11.37 -6.22 -14.75
N ASN A 254 -11.44 -5.41 -13.69
CA ASN A 254 -12.63 -4.61 -13.41
C ASN A 254 -12.77 -3.39 -14.34
N THR A 255 -11.64 -2.79 -14.72
CA THR A 255 -11.66 -1.60 -15.59
C THR A 255 -11.91 -1.94 -17.06
N PHE A 256 -11.34 -3.04 -17.57
CA PHE A 256 -11.55 -3.46 -18.97
C PHE A 256 -12.95 -4.06 -19.20
N THR A 257 -13.53 -4.68 -18.19
CA THR A 257 -14.90 -5.22 -18.30
C THR A 257 -16.00 -4.18 -18.02
N GLY A 258 -15.63 -2.94 -17.70
CA GLY A 258 -16.57 -1.89 -17.33
C GLY A 258 -17.23 -2.08 -15.96
N LYS A 259 -16.81 -3.08 -15.17
CA LYS A 259 -17.30 -3.28 -13.80
C LYS A 259 -16.97 -2.11 -12.87
N LEU A 260 -15.82 -1.44 -13.13
CA LEU A 260 -15.45 -0.18 -12.50
C LEU A 260 -15.12 0.83 -13.60
N THR A 261 -15.92 1.88 -13.67
CA THR A 261 -15.72 3.01 -14.60
C THR A 261 -14.97 4.16 -13.92
N PRO A 262 -14.38 5.12 -14.69
CA PRO A 262 -13.81 6.34 -14.11
C PRO A 262 -14.80 7.12 -13.24
N GLN A 263 -16.02 7.30 -13.71
CA GLN A 263 -17.07 8.02 -12.97
C GLN A 263 -17.39 7.34 -11.63
N MET A 264 -17.56 6.02 -11.61
CA MET A 264 -17.81 5.27 -10.38
C MET A 264 -16.69 5.48 -9.35
N LEU A 265 -15.43 5.53 -9.80
CA LEU A 265 -14.29 5.75 -8.91
C LEU A 265 -14.23 7.21 -8.42
N ASP A 266 -14.55 8.16 -9.30
CA ASP A 266 -14.64 9.59 -8.95
C ASP A 266 -15.69 9.82 -7.86
N ASP A 267 -16.88 9.23 -7.99
CA ASP A 267 -17.97 9.34 -7.02
C ASP A 267 -17.54 8.85 -5.63
N ILE A 268 -16.79 7.74 -5.55
CA ILE A 268 -16.22 7.24 -4.28
C ILE A 268 -15.28 8.27 -3.65
N PHE A 269 -14.36 8.86 -4.41
CA PHE A 269 -13.37 9.77 -3.83
C PHE A 269 -13.94 11.16 -3.56
N LEU A 270 -14.90 11.63 -4.33
CA LEU A 270 -15.66 12.86 -4.01
C LEU A 270 -16.45 12.67 -2.71
N GLN A 271 -17.14 11.54 -2.55
CA GLN A 271 -17.82 11.20 -1.31
C GLN A 271 -16.85 11.10 -0.12
N ALA A 272 -15.69 10.45 -0.31
CA ALA A 272 -14.68 10.33 0.73
C ALA A 272 -14.14 11.70 1.16
N ARG A 273 -13.83 12.58 0.22
CA ARG A 273 -13.37 13.95 0.48
C ARG A 273 -14.41 14.75 1.26
N GLU A 274 -15.65 14.71 0.84
CA GLU A 274 -16.77 15.42 1.47
C GLU A 274 -16.96 14.97 2.93
N ARG A 275 -17.07 13.65 3.14
CA ARG A 275 -17.22 13.07 4.48
C ARG A 275 -16.03 13.34 5.40
N ALA A 276 -14.83 13.37 4.84
CA ALA A 276 -13.62 13.71 5.58
C ALA A 276 -13.47 15.23 5.80
N ARG A 277 -14.31 16.07 5.20
CA ARG A 277 -14.25 17.54 5.23
C ARG A 277 -12.86 18.04 4.81
N VAL A 278 -12.31 17.47 3.75
CA VAL A 278 -11.06 17.92 3.13
C VAL A 278 -11.38 19.05 2.16
N GLY A 279 -10.85 20.25 2.43
CA GLY A 279 -11.02 21.41 1.56
C GLY A 279 -10.38 21.21 0.17
N THR A 280 -10.92 21.87 -0.83
CA THR A 280 -10.24 22.05 -2.13
C THR A 280 -9.11 23.06 -1.95
N ARG A 281 -7.90 22.69 -2.38
CA ARG A 281 -6.80 23.65 -2.59
C ARG A 281 -6.87 24.23 -3.99
#